data_94edf8c7a4eb797205bc3e2637619479
#
_entry.id   94edf8c7a4eb797205bc3e2637619479
#
_cell.length_a   1.000
_cell.length_b   1.000
_cell.length_c   1.000
_cell.angle_alpha   90.00
_cell.angle_beta   90.00
_cell.angle_gamma   90.00
#
_symmetry.space_group_name_H-M   'P 1'
#
loop_
_entity.id
_entity.type
_entity.pdbx_description
1 polymer ?
#
loop_
_entity_poly.entity_id
_entity_poly.type
_entity_poly.pdbx_seq_one_letter_code
_entity_poly.pdbx_strand_id
1 'polypeptide(L)'
;MAQDLPFQSIPPAPETFSSEHLIIRMIQGLGFRYFWATEGLREVDLEYSPSESGQTCRETLEHIHGLAEVIANSTQNKATVRPPLKVPQKFKMLRSETLAFLKIATEQLKKMNPKELEALEVIFERGGGQVRFPLWNLINGPISDAIYHTGQVVSFRRSSGNPIPKGVNVFLGVKN
;
A
#
# COMPACT_ATOMS: atom_id res chain seq x y z
N MET A 1 17.72 -14.31 -9.55
CA MET A 1 16.57 -13.95 -10.40
C MET A 1 15.86 -12.77 -9.74
N ALA A 2 15.56 -11.72 -10.49
CA ALA A 2 14.74 -10.62 -9.99
C ALA A 2 13.32 -11.17 -9.70
N GLN A 3 12.77 -10.86 -8.55
CA GLN A 3 11.43 -11.28 -8.17
C GLN A 3 10.44 -10.47 -9.02
N ASP A 4 9.56 -11.14 -9.76
CA ASP A 4 8.50 -10.47 -10.53
C ASP A 4 7.44 -9.94 -9.57
N LEU A 5 7.61 -8.68 -9.15
CA LEU A 5 6.72 -8.02 -8.20
C LEU A 5 5.51 -7.41 -8.93
N PRO A 6 4.31 -7.44 -8.32
CA PRO A 6 3.10 -6.88 -8.93
C PRO A 6 3.14 -5.34 -9.00
N PHE A 7 2.21 -4.78 -9.77
CA PHE A 7 1.97 -3.33 -9.92
C PHE A 7 3.04 -2.54 -10.69
N GLN A 8 3.78 -3.18 -11.58
CA GLN A 8 4.66 -2.47 -12.53
C GLN A 8 3.88 -1.57 -13.50
N SER A 9 2.63 -1.92 -13.74
CA SER A 9 1.64 -1.13 -14.49
C SER A 9 0.25 -1.28 -13.87
N ILE A 10 -0.65 -0.35 -14.19
CA ILE A 10 -2.07 -0.46 -13.87
C ILE A 10 -2.77 -1.15 -15.05
N PRO A 11 -3.59 -2.19 -14.84
CA PRO A 11 -4.34 -2.83 -15.90
C PRO A 11 -5.30 -1.85 -16.62
N PRO A 12 -5.76 -2.17 -17.85
CA PRO A 12 -6.83 -1.41 -18.52
C PRO A 12 -8.05 -1.21 -17.61
N ALA A 13 -8.85 -0.19 -17.91
CA ALA A 13 -10.10 0.02 -17.19
C ALA A 13 -11.04 -1.19 -17.41
N PRO A 14 -11.79 -1.61 -16.38
CA PRO A 14 -12.81 -2.63 -16.55
C PRO A 14 -13.94 -2.11 -17.45
N GLU A 15 -14.67 -3.02 -18.10
CA GLU A 15 -15.80 -2.67 -18.98
C GLU A 15 -16.97 -2.03 -18.22
N THR A 16 -17.14 -2.38 -16.94
CA THR A 16 -18.22 -1.88 -16.10
C THR A 16 -17.67 -0.96 -15.01
N PHE A 17 -18.42 0.09 -14.68
CA PHE A 17 -18.15 0.98 -13.56
C PHE A 17 -18.97 0.51 -12.35
N SER A 18 -18.30 0.08 -11.30
CA SER A 18 -18.93 -0.42 -10.08
C SER A 18 -18.12 -0.04 -8.83
N SER A 19 -18.71 -0.16 -7.66
CA SER A 19 -18.08 0.21 -6.38
C SER A 19 -16.80 -0.60 -6.10
N GLU A 20 -16.82 -1.90 -6.36
CA GLU A 20 -15.65 -2.76 -6.20
C GLU A 20 -14.52 -2.37 -7.18
N HIS A 21 -14.85 -2.05 -8.42
CA HIS A 21 -13.89 -1.59 -9.42
C HIS A 21 -13.22 -0.26 -9.03
N LEU A 22 -13.95 0.65 -8.38
CA LEU A 22 -13.37 1.89 -7.85
C LEU A 22 -12.33 1.61 -6.77
N ILE A 23 -12.66 0.77 -5.78
CA ILE A 23 -11.74 0.45 -4.69
C ILE A 23 -10.52 -0.32 -5.23
N ILE A 24 -10.73 -1.29 -6.12
CA ILE A 24 -9.65 -2.01 -6.81
C ILE A 24 -8.72 -1.01 -7.51
N ARG A 25 -9.27 -0.05 -8.24
CA ARG A 25 -8.48 0.96 -8.97
C ARG A 25 -7.67 1.84 -8.02
N MET A 26 -8.22 2.22 -6.87
CA MET A 26 -7.47 2.96 -5.84
C MET A 26 -6.28 2.15 -5.33
N ILE A 27 -6.49 0.86 -5.01
CA ILE A 27 -5.41 -0.04 -4.54
C ILE A 27 -4.37 -0.28 -5.65
N GLN A 28 -4.78 -0.47 -6.91
CA GLN A 28 -3.87 -0.58 -8.05
C GLN A 28 -3.03 0.69 -8.24
N GLY A 29 -3.66 1.86 -8.09
CA GLY A 29 -3.00 3.16 -8.14
C GLY A 29 -1.98 3.35 -7.01
N LEU A 30 -2.30 2.91 -5.79
CA LEU A 30 -1.39 2.86 -4.67
C LEU A 30 -0.23 1.90 -4.96
N GLY A 31 -0.53 0.67 -5.39
CA GLY A 31 0.49 -0.35 -5.68
C GLY A 31 1.48 0.09 -6.75
N PHE A 32 1.00 0.71 -7.84
CA PHE A 32 1.85 1.28 -8.89
C PHE A 32 2.77 2.38 -8.36
N ARG A 33 2.23 3.32 -7.57
CA ARG A 33 3.02 4.39 -6.96
C ARG A 33 4.06 3.84 -5.99
N TYR A 34 3.67 2.90 -5.13
CA TYR A 34 4.57 2.27 -4.17
C TYR A 34 5.67 1.47 -4.88
N PHE A 35 5.32 0.70 -5.93
CA PHE A 35 6.31 -0.05 -6.71
C PHE A 35 7.42 0.89 -7.22
N TRP A 36 7.07 1.98 -7.91
CA TRP A 36 8.05 2.90 -8.47
C TRP A 36 8.69 3.84 -7.46
N ALA A 37 8.00 4.18 -6.38
CA ALA A 37 8.59 4.91 -5.27
C ALA A 37 9.69 4.12 -4.55
N THR A 38 9.59 2.78 -4.56
CA THR A 38 10.51 1.89 -3.83
C THR A 38 11.52 1.17 -4.74
N GLU A 39 11.37 1.25 -6.07
CA GLU A 39 12.31 0.63 -7.01
C GLU A 39 13.66 1.32 -6.96
N GLY A 40 14.73 0.55 -6.68
CA GLY A 40 16.10 1.07 -6.63
C GLY A 40 16.40 1.98 -5.44
N LEU A 41 15.66 1.89 -4.32
CA LEU A 41 16.05 2.54 -3.06
C LEU A 41 17.35 1.92 -2.54
N ARG A 42 18.26 2.79 -2.12
CA ARG A 42 19.56 2.46 -1.51
C ARG A 42 19.46 2.58 0.01
N GLU A 43 20.41 2.04 0.76
CA GLU A 43 20.40 2.13 2.22
C GLU A 43 20.43 3.60 2.69
N VAL A 44 21.23 4.46 2.06
CA VAL A 44 21.25 5.90 2.37
C VAL A 44 19.90 6.59 2.14
N ASP A 45 19.09 6.10 1.21
CA ASP A 45 17.72 6.64 0.99
C ASP A 45 16.78 6.19 2.11
N LEU A 46 16.96 4.98 2.63
CA LEU A 46 16.16 4.44 3.73
C LEU A 46 16.42 5.14 5.05
N GLU A 47 17.66 5.58 5.26
CA GLU A 47 18.08 6.32 6.46
C GLU A 47 17.72 7.81 6.39
N TYR A 48 17.34 8.32 5.22
CA TYR A 48 17.01 9.74 5.06
C TYR A 48 15.81 10.13 5.92
N SER A 49 15.96 11.23 6.67
CA SER A 49 14.89 11.93 7.38
C SER A 49 14.83 13.40 6.97
N PRO A 50 13.65 14.01 6.83
CA PRO A 50 13.52 15.43 6.46
C PRO A 50 13.93 16.39 7.57
N SER A 51 14.00 15.94 8.83
CA SER A 51 14.43 16.70 10.01
C SER A 51 14.88 15.75 11.12
N GLU A 52 15.51 16.29 12.17
CA GLU A 52 15.96 15.51 13.34
C GLU A 52 14.80 14.77 14.05
N SER A 53 13.60 15.34 14.06
CA SER A 53 12.42 14.73 14.67
C SER A 53 11.49 14.03 13.66
N GLY A 54 11.82 14.07 12.38
CA GLY A 54 11.03 13.46 11.31
C GLY A 54 11.25 11.97 11.23
N GLN A 55 10.23 11.23 10.79
CA GLN A 55 10.38 9.82 10.47
C GLN A 55 11.34 9.63 9.29
N THR A 56 12.14 8.58 9.38
CA THR A 56 12.99 8.14 8.27
C THR A 56 12.15 7.55 7.12
N CYS A 57 12.75 7.44 5.96
CA CYS A 57 12.12 6.75 4.83
C CYS A 57 11.77 5.29 5.19
N ARG A 58 12.64 4.60 5.95
CA ARG A 58 12.39 3.24 6.43
C ARG A 58 11.15 3.17 7.33
N GLU A 59 11.05 4.02 8.34
CA GLU A 59 9.89 4.06 9.24
C GLU A 59 8.60 4.39 8.50
N THR A 60 8.66 5.29 7.50
CA THR A 60 7.53 5.58 6.60
C THR A 60 7.11 4.34 5.80
N LEU A 61 8.07 3.56 5.29
CA LEU A 61 7.80 2.31 4.57
C LEU A 61 7.22 1.22 5.48
N GLU A 62 7.67 1.12 6.73
CA GLU A 62 7.12 0.21 7.74
C GLU A 62 5.68 0.58 8.09
N HIS A 63 5.38 1.88 8.16
CA HIS A 63 4.01 2.36 8.33
C HIS A 63 3.12 1.98 7.13
N ILE A 64 3.58 2.23 5.89
CA ILE A 64 2.86 1.83 4.67
C ILE A 64 2.62 0.30 4.64
N HIS A 65 3.60 -0.50 5.07
CA HIS A 65 3.45 -1.95 5.17
C HIS A 65 2.29 -2.32 6.12
N GLY A 66 2.24 -1.69 7.30
CA GLY A 66 1.15 -1.89 8.23
C GLY A 66 -0.22 -1.47 7.68
N LEU A 67 -0.29 -0.38 6.90
CA LEU A 67 -1.52 0.04 6.22
C LEU A 67 -1.95 -0.97 5.14
N ALA A 68 -0.99 -1.50 4.37
CA ALA A 68 -1.25 -2.54 3.36
C ALA A 68 -1.75 -3.85 3.99
N GLU A 69 -1.23 -4.22 5.16
CA GLU A 69 -1.75 -5.34 5.96
C GLU A 69 -3.21 -5.12 6.36
N VAL A 70 -3.57 -3.92 6.85
CA VAL A 70 -4.97 -3.57 7.17
C VAL A 70 -5.85 -3.71 5.93
N ILE A 71 -5.40 -3.19 4.76
CA ILE A 71 -6.14 -3.28 3.51
C ILE A 71 -6.40 -4.75 3.14
N ALA A 72 -5.37 -5.61 3.19
CA ALA A 72 -5.49 -7.03 2.87
C ALA A 72 -6.40 -7.77 3.85
N ASN A 73 -6.26 -7.53 5.15
CA ASN A 73 -7.05 -8.19 6.18
C ASN A 73 -8.53 -7.79 6.10
N SER A 74 -8.83 -6.51 5.86
CA SER A 74 -10.20 -6.02 5.70
C SER A 74 -10.93 -6.72 4.57
N THR A 75 -10.26 -6.95 3.41
CA THR A 75 -10.88 -7.68 2.29
C THR A 75 -11.08 -9.17 2.54
N GLN A 76 -10.61 -9.70 3.67
CA GLN A 76 -10.77 -11.08 4.09
C GLN A 76 -11.59 -11.21 5.38
N ASN A 77 -12.18 -10.11 5.87
CA ASN A 77 -12.86 -10.02 7.18
C ASN A 77 -11.98 -10.53 8.35
N LYS A 78 -10.68 -10.27 8.28
CA LYS A 78 -9.70 -10.62 9.31
C LYS A 78 -9.36 -9.41 10.16
N ALA A 79 -9.20 -9.64 11.46
CA ALA A 79 -8.66 -8.62 12.36
C ALA A 79 -7.18 -8.37 12.09
N THR A 80 -6.78 -7.10 12.16
CA THR A 80 -5.37 -6.70 12.16
C THR A 80 -4.91 -6.45 13.59
N VAL A 81 -3.93 -7.21 14.03
CA VAL A 81 -3.36 -7.10 15.39
C VAL A 81 -2.52 -5.82 15.50
N ARG A 82 -2.74 -5.04 16.56
CA ARG A 82 -1.96 -3.84 16.86
C ARG A 82 -1.49 -3.81 18.32
N PRO A 83 -0.21 -3.53 18.60
CA PRO A 83 0.87 -3.30 17.62
C PRO A 83 1.17 -4.53 16.75
N PRO A 84 1.80 -4.37 15.58
CA PRO A 84 2.09 -5.48 14.69
C PRO A 84 3.02 -6.50 15.37
N LEU A 85 2.74 -7.79 15.19
CA LEU A 85 3.54 -8.87 15.79
C LEU A 85 4.93 -8.98 15.16
N LYS A 86 5.04 -8.63 13.87
CA LYS A 86 6.29 -8.70 13.13
C LYS A 86 6.30 -7.71 11.97
N VAL A 87 7.41 -6.99 11.81
CA VAL A 87 7.69 -6.15 10.64
C VAL A 87 8.99 -6.65 9.99
N PRO A 88 9.01 -6.87 8.66
CA PRO A 88 10.22 -7.34 7.97
C PRO A 88 11.39 -6.37 8.12
N GLN A 89 12.51 -6.86 8.65
CA GLN A 89 13.71 -6.05 8.86
C GLN A 89 14.47 -5.74 7.55
N LYS A 90 14.45 -6.68 6.59
CA LYS A 90 15.11 -6.51 5.29
C LYS A 90 14.18 -5.76 4.35
N PHE A 91 14.66 -4.64 3.80
CA PHE A 91 13.90 -3.81 2.86
C PHE A 91 13.28 -4.61 1.71
N LYS A 92 14.03 -5.53 1.11
CA LYS A 92 13.52 -6.36 0.02
C LYS A 92 12.27 -7.17 0.44
N MET A 93 12.24 -7.68 1.67
CA MET A 93 11.08 -8.41 2.20
C MET A 93 9.94 -7.44 2.53
N LEU A 94 10.22 -6.33 3.19
CA LEU A 94 9.23 -5.29 3.49
C LEU A 94 8.51 -4.85 2.22
N ARG A 95 9.27 -4.53 1.16
CA ARG A 95 8.74 -4.14 -0.15
C ARG A 95 7.88 -5.23 -0.78
N SER A 96 8.37 -6.46 -0.83
CA SER A 96 7.65 -7.57 -1.47
C SER A 96 6.37 -7.94 -0.72
N GLU A 97 6.39 -7.96 0.60
CA GLU A 97 5.20 -8.25 1.41
C GLU A 97 4.15 -7.14 1.30
N THR A 98 4.55 -5.86 1.31
CA THR A 98 3.64 -4.74 1.08
C THR A 98 2.89 -4.88 -0.24
N LEU A 99 3.62 -5.14 -1.34
CA LEU A 99 3.01 -5.34 -2.66
C LEU A 99 2.13 -6.60 -2.71
N ALA A 100 2.52 -7.67 -2.00
CA ALA A 100 1.71 -8.89 -1.90
C ALA A 100 0.39 -8.64 -1.17
N PHE A 101 0.38 -7.87 -0.08
CA PHE A 101 -0.86 -7.47 0.62
C PHE A 101 -1.81 -6.71 -0.30
N LEU A 102 -1.30 -5.73 -1.06
CA LEU A 102 -2.13 -4.99 -2.01
C LEU A 102 -2.66 -5.89 -3.14
N LYS A 103 -1.86 -6.87 -3.61
CA LYS A 103 -2.31 -7.86 -4.58
C LYS A 103 -3.42 -8.75 -4.00
N ILE A 104 -3.24 -9.27 -2.78
CA ILE A 104 -4.27 -10.06 -2.09
C ILE A 104 -5.58 -9.27 -2.02
N ALA A 105 -5.54 -8.01 -1.63
CA ALA A 105 -6.73 -7.18 -1.53
C ALA A 105 -7.45 -7.04 -2.88
N THR A 106 -6.72 -6.75 -3.96
CA THR A 106 -7.34 -6.64 -5.29
C THR A 106 -7.95 -7.96 -5.77
N GLU A 107 -7.29 -9.10 -5.51
CA GLU A 107 -7.81 -10.41 -5.90
C GLU A 107 -9.04 -10.85 -5.07
N GLN A 108 -9.13 -10.44 -3.81
CA GLN A 108 -10.34 -10.71 -3.00
C GLN A 108 -11.51 -9.85 -3.47
N LEU A 109 -11.30 -8.53 -3.66
CA LEU A 109 -12.35 -7.62 -4.14
C LEU A 109 -12.94 -8.03 -5.49
N LYS A 110 -12.15 -8.58 -6.42
CA LYS A 110 -12.63 -9.09 -7.71
C LYS A 110 -13.66 -10.22 -7.59
N LYS A 111 -13.70 -10.91 -6.47
CA LYS A 111 -14.60 -12.06 -6.24
C LYS A 111 -15.88 -11.68 -5.52
N MET A 112 -15.96 -10.45 -5.02
CA MET A 112 -17.07 -9.98 -4.19
C MET A 112 -18.22 -9.45 -5.04
N ASN A 113 -19.42 -9.71 -4.58
CA ASN A 113 -20.61 -9.03 -5.05
C ASN A 113 -20.83 -7.73 -4.22
N PRO A 114 -21.72 -6.81 -4.64
CA PRO A 114 -21.95 -5.55 -3.94
C PRO A 114 -22.36 -5.70 -2.47
N LYS A 115 -23.12 -6.73 -2.10
CA LYS A 115 -23.54 -6.98 -0.71
C LYS A 115 -22.38 -7.42 0.18
N GLU A 116 -21.50 -8.27 -0.37
CA GLU A 116 -20.29 -8.71 0.32
C GLU A 116 -19.34 -7.54 0.53
N LEU A 117 -19.22 -6.66 -0.47
CA LEU A 117 -18.41 -5.45 -0.38
C LEU A 117 -18.95 -4.50 0.71
N GLU A 118 -20.25 -4.25 0.74
CA GLU A 118 -20.91 -3.38 1.72
C GLU A 118 -20.74 -3.90 3.17
N ALA A 119 -20.66 -5.22 3.32
CA ALA A 119 -20.48 -5.88 4.62
C ALA A 119 -19.03 -5.92 5.12
N LEU A 120 -18.05 -5.42 4.33
CA LEU A 120 -16.66 -5.38 4.76
C LEU A 120 -16.45 -4.41 5.92
N GLU A 121 -15.64 -4.84 6.87
CA GLU A 121 -15.23 -4.04 8.02
C GLU A 121 -13.70 -3.94 8.14
N VAL A 122 -13.24 -2.83 8.66
CA VAL A 122 -11.87 -2.68 9.16
C VAL A 122 -11.88 -3.11 10.63
N ILE A 123 -11.21 -4.22 10.93
CA ILE A 123 -11.21 -4.81 12.26
C ILE A 123 -9.80 -4.70 12.84
N PHE A 124 -9.68 -4.05 13.99
CA PHE A 124 -8.45 -4.03 14.77
C PHE A 124 -8.59 -4.87 16.03
N GLU A 125 -7.55 -5.62 16.35
CA GLU A 125 -7.40 -6.34 17.61
C GLU A 125 -6.32 -5.68 18.45
N ARG A 126 -6.69 -5.23 19.67
CA ARG A 126 -5.79 -4.58 20.63
C ARG A 126 -6.14 -5.04 22.04
N GLY A 127 -5.12 -5.47 22.81
CA GLY A 127 -5.29 -5.80 24.22
C GLY A 127 -6.36 -6.85 24.50
N GLY A 128 -6.58 -7.80 23.59
CA GLY A 128 -7.60 -8.85 23.72
C GLY A 128 -9.03 -8.45 23.35
N GLY A 129 -9.24 -7.21 22.87
CA GLY A 129 -10.53 -6.72 22.35
C GLY A 129 -10.47 -6.38 20.87
N GLN A 130 -11.65 -6.33 20.22
CA GLN A 130 -11.77 -5.91 18.82
C GLN A 130 -12.57 -4.61 18.71
N VAL A 131 -12.08 -3.73 17.81
CA VAL A 131 -12.81 -2.52 17.37
C VAL A 131 -13.06 -2.64 15.88
N ARG A 132 -14.27 -2.31 15.44
CA ARG A 132 -14.73 -2.48 14.06
C ARG A 132 -15.18 -1.15 13.48
N PHE A 133 -14.86 -0.93 12.21
CA PHE A 133 -15.23 0.27 11.46
C PHE A 133 -15.80 -0.14 10.09
N PRO A 134 -16.75 0.62 9.53
CA PRO A 134 -17.30 0.32 8.21
C PRO A 134 -16.26 0.51 7.10
N LEU A 135 -16.55 -0.04 5.93
CA LEU A 135 -15.71 0.04 4.72
C LEU A 135 -15.23 1.47 4.40
N TRP A 136 -16.03 2.50 4.67
CA TRP A 136 -15.65 3.91 4.48
C TRP A 136 -14.34 4.27 5.15
N ASN A 137 -14.07 3.69 6.32
CA ASN A 137 -12.82 3.91 7.05
C ASN A 137 -11.62 3.26 6.37
N LEU A 138 -11.81 2.21 5.54
CA LEU A 138 -10.75 1.64 4.72
C LEU A 138 -10.31 2.64 3.64
N ILE A 139 -11.26 3.35 3.05
CA ILE A 139 -11.01 4.29 1.94
C ILE A 139 -10.28 5.53 2.45
N ASN A 140 -10.84 6.24 3.44
CA ASN A 140 -10.25 7.48 3.94
C ASN A 140 -9.07 7.28 4.90
N GLY A 141 -8.95 6.12 5.52
CA GLY A 141 -7.83 5.74 6.37
C GLY A 141 -6.76 4.97 5.57
N PRO A 142 -6.65 3.64 5.71
CA PRO A 142 -5.50 2.88 5.21
C PRO A 142 -5.13 3.12 3.74
N ILE A 143 -6.10 3.24 2.83
CA ILE A 143 -5.80 3.46 1.40
C ILE A 143 -5.27 4.87 1.16
N SER A 144 -5.98 5.89 1.64
CA SER A 144 -5.59 7.30 1.42
C SER A 144 -4.29 7.64 2.14
N ASP A 145 -4.12 7.14 3.36
CA ASP A 145 -2.93 7.33 4.16
C ASP A 145 -1.68 6.69 3.52
N ALA A 146 -1.81 5.46 3.01
CA ALA A 146 -0.73 4.81 2.29
C ALA A 146 -0.34 5.55 0.99
N ILE A 147 -1.30 6.16 0.27
CA ILE A 147 -1.04 7.02 -0.89
C ILE A 147 -0.26 8.26 -0.47
N TYR A 148 -0.70 8.93 0.62
CA TYR A 148 -0.04 10.11 1.18
C TYR A 148 1.41 9.81 1.56
N HIS A 149 1.65 8.76 2.33
CA HIS A 149 2.99 8.34 2.75
C HIS A 149 3.88 7.88 1.58
N THR A 150 3.30 7.25 0.57
CA THR A 150 4.05 6.91 -0.66
C THR A 150 4.57 8.18 -1.36
N GLY A 151 3.81 9.27 -1.34
CA GLY A 151 4.26 10.59 -1.81
C GLY A 151 5.44 11.15 -0.99
N GLN A 152 5.46 10.93 0.31
CA GLN A 152 6.60 11.29 1.16
C GLN A 152 7.86 10.50 0.78
N VAL A 153 7.75 9.19 0.55
CA VAL A 153 8.89 8.36 0.07
C VAL A 153 9.47 8.93 -1.24
N VAL A 154 8.61 9.37 -2.18
CA VAL A 154 9.06 10.03 -3.42
C VAL A 154 9.81 11.32 -3.13
N SER A 155 9.38 12.11 -2.16
CA SER A 155 10.05 13.35 -1.75
C SER A 155 11.38 13.06 -1.08
N PHE A 156 11.44 12.09 -0.16
CA PHE A 156 12.64 11.71 0.56
C PHE A 156 13.75 11.22 -0.39
N ARG A 157 13.42 10.34 -1.34
CA ARG A 157 14.40 9.85 -2.30
C ARG A 157 14.88 10.92 -3.29
N ARG A 158 14.07 11.95 -3.58
CA ARG A 158 14.53 13.12 -4.33
C ARG A 158 15.57 13.91 -3.55
N SER A 159 15.30 14.14 -2.26
CA SER A 159 16.20 14.88 -1.37
C SER A 159 17.50 14.13 -1.08
N SER A 160 17.47 12.79 -1.02
CA SER A 160 18.67 11.94 -0.91
C SER A 160 19.44 11.77 -2.23
N GLY A 161 19.02 12.41 -3.33
CA GLY A 161 19.69 12.35 -4.63
C GLY A 161 19.40 11.11 -5.45
N ASN A 162 18.31 10.40 -5.19
CA ASN A 162 17.87 9.19 -5.92
C ASN A 162 16.41 9.32 -6.39
N PRO A 163 16.08 10.23 -7.33
CA PRO A 163 14.71 10.41 -7.80
C PRO A 163 14.16 9.13 -8.43
N ILE A 164 12.81 9.00 -8.48
CA ILE A 164 12.17 7.88 -9.17
C ILE A 164 12.62 7.81 -10.63
N PRO A 165 12.62 6.61 -11.24
CA PRO A 165 13.01 6.46 -12.65
C PRO A 165 12.19 7.36 -13.58
N LYS A 166 12.85 7.89 -14.63
CA LYS A 166 12.17 8.64 -15.69
C LYS A 166 11.12 7.75 -16.38
N GLY A 167 10.07 8.35 -16.92
CA GLY A 167 9.03 7.65 -17.67
C GLY A 167 7.90 7.07 -16.81
N VAL A 168 7.96 7.13 -15.47
CA VAL A 168 6.85 6.73 -14.61
C VAL A 168 5.72 7.74 -14.74
N ASN A 169 4.62 7.31 -15.35
CA ASN A 169 3.43 8.13 -15.57
C ASN A 169 2.28 7.64 -14.69
N VAL A 170 2.06 8.34 -13.57
CA VAL A 170 1.01 7.97 -12.59
C VAL A 170 -0.41 8.20 -13.10
N PHE A 171 -0.59 9.07 -14.09
CA PHE A 171 -1.90 9.33 -14.70
C PHE A 171 -2.34 8.17 -15.60
N LEU A 172 -1.41 7.66 -16.43
CA LEU A 172 -1.67 6.52 -17.32
C LEU A 172 -1.44 5.18 -16.63
N GLY A 173 -0.74 5.13 -15.51
CA GLY A 173 -0.41 3.88 -14.82
C GLY A 173 0.61 3.01 -15.57
N VAL A 174 1.53 3.63 -16.30
CA VAL A 174 2.56 2.94 -17.08
C VAL A 174 3.94 3.55 -16.85
N LYS A 175 4.98 2.79 -17.17
CA LYS A 175 6.34 3.31 -17.32
C LYS A 175 6.75 3.16 -18.78
N ASN A 176 7.06 4.27 -19.41
CA ASN A 176 7.62 4.36 -20.77
C ASN A 176 9.15 4.33 -20.73
#